data_35075c9342fde4ac851d8a65295c9224
#
_entry.id   35075c9342fde4ac851d8a65295c9224
#
_cell.length_a   1.000
_cell.length_b   1.000
_cell.length_c   1.000
_cell.angle_alpha   90.00
_cell.angle_beta   90.00
_cell.angle_gamma   90.00
#
_symmetry.space_group_name_H-M   'P 1'
#
loop_
_entity.id
_entity.type
_entity.pdbx_description
1 polymer ?
#
loop_
_entity_poly.entity_id
_entity_poly.type
_entity_poly.pdbx_seq_one_letter_code
_entity_poly.pdbx_strand_id
1 'polypeptide(L)'
;MDIPLVMTIIGKDRTGLVESLAGIVAEHGGNWLESRMCRLGGEFAGILRVHVPAERQPELMRALKALESRGLSVVACADESPAPVATGRLTLLEIVGHDRPGIIREITRVLAGQGVNVEELSSECVSAPMSGETLFKARVRLQLPARCDSAGLREELEKIASDLVVDISLADLDAEPVPARR
;
A
#
# COMPACT_ATOMS: atom_id res chain seq x y z
N MET A 1 -16.42 -1.78 -24.73
CA MET A 1 -16.59 -2.16 -23.33
C MET A 1 -15.26 -1.92 -22.63
N ASP A 2 -15.27 -1.19 -21.51
CA ASP A 2 -14.03 -0.91 -20.79
C ASP A 2 -13.68 -2.07 -19.85
N ILE A 3 -12.41 -2.40 -19.77
CA ILE A 3 -11.88 -3.44 -18.89
C ILE A 3 -10.99 -2.81 -17.82
N PRO A 4 -11.08 -3.28 -16.57
CA PRO A 4 -10.22 -2.81 -15.50
C PRO A 4 -8.86 -3.50 -15.57
N LEU A 5 -7.79 -2.72 -15.41
CA LEU A 5 -6.41 -3.21 -15.29
C LEU A 5 -5.78 -2.69 -14.01
N VAL A 6 -4.99 -3.53 -13.37
CA VAL A 6 -4.09 -3.14 -12.28
C VAL A 6 -2.67 -3.25 -12.78
N MET A 7 -1.89 -2.21 -12.53
CA MET A 7 -0.49 -2.12 -12.94
C MET A 7 0.41 -1.86 -11.74
N THR A 8 1.54 -2.55 -11.69
CA THR A 8 2.64 -2.26 -10.78
C THR A 8 3.76 -1.61 -11.57
N ILE A 9 4.30 -0.51 -11.09
CA ILE A 9 5.38 0.24 -11.72
C ILE A 9 6.56 0.36 -10.79
N ILE A 10 7.77 0.29 -11.33
CA ILE A 10 9.02 0.55 -10.60
C ILE A 10 10.10 1.03 -11.56
N GLY A 11 10.90 2.01 -11.12
CA GLY A 11 12.06 2.50 -11.87
C GLY A 11 12.83 3.55 -11.10
N LYS A 12 14.00 3.95 -11.64
CA LYS A 12 14.79 5.04 -11.08
C LYS A 12 14.00 6.33 -11.05
N ASP A 13 14.00 6.99 -9.86
CA ASP A 13 13.27 8.24 -9.68
C ASP A 13 13.82 9.35 -10.59
N ARG A 14 12.92 10.00 -11.32
CA ARG A 14 13.19 11.17 -12.16
C ARG A 14 11.89 11.92 -12.46
N THR A 15 12.05 13.18 -12.78
CA THR A 15 10.93 14.04 -13.20
C THR A 15 10.23 13.48 -14.44
N GLY A 16 8.89 13.52 -14.45
CA GLY A 16 8.07 13.17 -15.60
C GLY A 16 7.66 11.69 -15.70
N LEU A 17 7.96 10.84 -14.71
CA LEU A 17 7.54 9.43 -14.75
C LEU A 17 6.01 9.29 -14.75
N VAL A 18 5.34 10.00 -13.85
CA VAL A 18 3.88 9.97 -13.74
C VAL A 18 3.23 10.57 -15.00
N GLU A 19 3.78 11.67 -15.51
CA GLU A 19 3.30 12.30 -16.74
C GLU A 19 3.41 11.35 -17.93
N SER A 20 4.57 10.71 -18.11
CA SER A 20 4.79 9.72 -19.19
C SER A 20 3.82 8.56 -19.12
N LEU A 21 3.54 8.05 -17.91
CA LEU A 21 2.60 6.96 -17.70
C LEU A 21 1.15 7.41 -17.98
N ALA A 22 0.77 8.58 -17.46
CA ALA A 22 -0.57 9.15 -17.66
C ALA A 22 -0.83 9.47 -19.13
N GLY A 23 0.18 9.98 -19.86
CA GLY A 23 0.12 10.23 -21.29
C GLY A 23 -0.18 8.94 -22.07
N ILE A 24 0.58 7.87 -21.80
CA ILE A 24 0.34 6.57 -22.46
C ILE A 24 -1.06 6.03 -22.17
N VAL A 25 -1.53 6.10 -20.92
CA VAL A 25 -2.88 5.66 -20.56
C VAL A 25 -3.93 6.47 -21.34
N ALA A 26 -3.79 7.79 -21.38
CA ALA A 26 -4.74 8.68 -22.07
C ALA A 26 -4.73 8.48 -23.60
N GLU A 27 -3.56 8.34 -24.23
CA GLU A 27 -3.43 8.09 -25.69
C GLU A 27 -4.13 6.81 -26.15
N HIS A 28 -4.26 5.84 -25.23
CA HIS A 28 -4.99 4.60 -25.49
C HIS A 28 -6.44 4.63 -24.99
N GLY A 29 -6.97 5.82 -24.69
CA GLY A 29 -8.35 5.99 -24.25
C GLY A 29 -8.61 5.48 -22.84
N GLY A 30 -7.55 5.25 -22.06
CA GLY A 30 -7.66 4.76 -20.69
C GLY A 30 -8.04 5.87 -19.71
N ASN A 31 -8.76 5.49 -18.67
CA ASN A 31 -9.11 6.36 -17.55
C ASN A 31 -8.38 5.94 -16.28
N TRP A 32 -7.63 6.88 -15.70
CA TRP A 32 -6.90 6.70 -14.44
C TRP A 32 -7.88 6.78 -13.26
N LEU A 33 -8.00 5.71 -12.47
CA LEU A 33 -8.99 5.60 -11.39
C LEU A 33 -8.38 5.84 -10.02
N GLU A 34 -7.40 5.03 -9.66
CA GLU A 34 -6.82 5.01 -8.33
C GLU A 34 -5.34 4.67 -8.42
N SER A 35 -4.53 5.24 -7.55
CA SER A 35 -3.11 4.89 -7.47
C SER A 35 -2.53 5.13 -6.08
N ARG A 36 -1.50 4.36 -5.76
CA ARG A 36 -0.61 4.59 -4.63
C ARG A 36 0.82 4.50 -5.14
N MET A 37 1.54 5.59 -5.00
CA MET A 37 2.90 5.74 -5.52
C MET A 37 3.79 6.39 -4.50
N CYS A 38 5.05 5.97 -4.42
CA CYS A 38 6.01 6.55 -3.52
C CYS A 38 7.42 6.54 -4.12
N ARG A 39 8.26 7.41 -3.55
CA ARG A 39 9.70 7.43 -3.80
C ARG A 39 10.40 6.88 -2.57
N LEU A 40 11.27 5.88 -2.74
CA LEU A 40 12.06 5.30 -1.66
C LEU A 40 13.43 4.84 -2.18
N GLY A 41 14.50 5.20 -1.48
CA GLY A 41 15.85 4.74 -1.83
C GLY A 41 16.35 5.12 -3.24
N GLY A 42 15.81 6.19 -3.85
CA GLY A 42 16.13 6.60 -5.21
C GLY A 42 15.35 5.87 -6.31
N GLU A 43 14.44 4.99 -5.90
CA GLU A 43 13.46 4.37 -6.79
C GLU A 43 12.11 5.08 -6.64
N PHE A 44 11.33 5.08 -7.71
CA PHE A 44 9.92 5.43 -7.73
C PHE A 44 9.11 4.17 -8.03
N ALA A 45 8.14 3.84 -7.19
CA ALA A 45 7.30 2.65 -7.36
C ALA A 45 5.84 2.92 -7.00
N GLY A 46 4.93 2.08 -7.53
CA GLY A 46 3.54 2.19 -7.16
C GLY A 46 2.63 1.17 -7.82
N ILE A 47 1.35 1.24 -7.40
CA ILE A 47 0.24 0.48 -7.98
C ILE A 47 -0.76 1.48 -8.54
N LEU A 48 -1.27 1.18 -9.72
CA LEU A 48 -2.21 2.00 -10.47
C LEU A 48 -3.34 1.14 -11.02
N ARG A 49 -4.56 1.62 -10.88
CA ARG A 49 -5.77 1.04 -11.47
C ARG A 49 -6.31 1.94 -12.56
N VAL A 50 -6.59 1.37 -13.72
CA VAL A 50 -7.16 2.10 -14.86
C VAL A 50 -8.31 1.32 -15.48
N HIS A 51 -9.20 2.02 -16.18
CA HIS A 51 -10.07 1.41 -17.18
C HIS A 51 -9.54 1.70 -18.57
N VAL A 52 -9.66 0.74 -19.48
CA VAL A 52 -9.25 0.90 -20.87
C VAL A 52 -10.24 0.19 -21.80
N PRO A 53 -10.56 0.75 -22.99
CA PRO A 53 -11.35 0.04 -23.99
C PRO A 53 -10.68 -1.30 -24.34
N ALA A 54 -11.47 -2.38 -24.34
CA ALA A 54 -10.95 -3.73 -24.55
C ALA A 54 -10.13 -3.87 -25.85
N GLU A 55 -10.55 -3.19 -26.90
CA GLU A 55 -9.86 -3.15 -28.20
C GLU A 55 -8.51 -2.43 -28.14
N ARG A 56 -8.31 -1.54 -27.18
CA ARG A 56 -7.05 -0.78 -27.00
C ARG A 56 -6.06 -1.44 -26.04
N GLN A 57 -6.50 -2.42 -25.25
CA GLN A 57 -5.64 -3.09 -24.27
C GLN A 57 -4.33 -3.63 -24.88
N PRO A 58 -4.32 -4.33 -26.03
CA PRO A 58 -3.08 -4.89 -26.58
C PRO A 58 -2.07 -3.80 -26.99
N GLU A 59 -2.56 -2.65 -27.45
CA GLU A 59 -1.73 -1.50 -27.81
C GLU A 59 -1.15 -0.83 -26.57
N LEU A 60 -1.98 -0.61 -25.56
CA LEU A 60 -1.56 -0.10 -24.25
C LEU A 60 -0.46 -0.98 -23.64
N MET A 61 -0.66 -2.30 -23.61
CA MET A 61 0.33 -3.23 -23.05
C MET A 61 1.68 -3.17 -23.78
N ARG A 62 1.68 -2.99 -25.10
CA ARG A 62 2.92 -2.82 -25.88
C ARG A 62 3.60 -1.49 -25.57
N ALA A 63 2.83 -0.40 -25.45
CA ALA A 63 3.34 0.92 -25.13
C ALA A 63 3.93 0.97 -23.70
N LEU A 64 3.27 0.35 -22.73
CA LEU A 64 3.76 0.23 -21.35
C LEU A 64 5.07 -0.58 -21.28
N LYS A 65 5.14 -1.69 -22.03
CA LYS A 65 6.36 -2.50 -22.09
C LYS A 65 7.54 -1.73 -22.72
N ALA A 66 7.29 -0.83 -23.66
CA ALA A 66 8.34 0.01 -24.23
C ALA A 66 8.98 0.97 -23.21
N LEU A 67 8.32 1.26 -22.07
CA LEU A 67 8.90 2.07 -21.01
C LEU A 67 10.10 1.39 -20.31
N GLU A 68 10.22 0.06 -20.41
CA GLU A 68 11.37 -0.68 -19.88
C GLU A 68 12.70 -0.17 -20.47
N SER A 69 12.72 0.16 -21.77
CA SER A 69 13.90 0.74 -22.42
C SER A 69 14.27 2.13 -21.87
N ARG A 70 13.31 2.78 -21.20
CA ARG A 70 13.47 4.07 -20.54
C ARG A 70 13.65 3.94 -19.02
N GLY A 71 13.86 2.71 -18.52
CA GLY A 71 14.13 2.42 -17.11
C GLY A 71 12.90 2.42 -16.21
N LEU A 72 11.69 2.29 -16.77
CA LEU A 72 10.45 2.10 -16.00
C LEU A 72 9.85 0.74 -16.33
N SER A 73 9.90 -0.19 -15.39
CA SER A 73 9.26 -1.50 -15.50
C SER A 73 7.78 -1.40 -15.13
N VAL A 74 6.93 -1.94 -15.97
CA VAL A 74 5.48 -1.97 -15.77
C VAL A 74 4.97 -3.40 -15.94
N VAL A 75 4.32 -3.91 -14.90
CA VAL A 75 3.60 -5.19 -14.94
C VAL A 75 2.11 -4.88 -14.82
N ALA A 76 1.33 -5.29 -15.80
CA ALA A 76 -0.12 -5.08 -15.81
C ALA A 76 -0.87 -6.41 -15.90
N CYS A 77 -1.96 -6.52 -15.16
CA CYS A 77 -2.87 -7.66 -15.17
C CYS A 77 -4.33 -7.18 -15.18
N ALA A 78 -5.23 -8.07 -15.63
CA ALA A 78 -6.65 -7.80 -15.49
C ALA A 78 -7.01 -7.68 -13.99
N ASP A 79 -7.86 -6.71 -13.66
CA ASP A 79 -8.42 -6.62 -12.31
C ASP A 79 -9.62 -7.56 -12.22
N GLU A 80 -9.36 -8.77 -11.76
CA GLU A 80 -10.39 -9.79 -11.51
C GLU A 80 -10.97 -9.70 -10.10
N SER A 81 -10.54 -8.70 -9.33
CA SER A 81 -11.00 -8.54 -7.96
C SER A 81 -12.49 -8.27 -7.93
N PRO A 82 -13.30 -9.06 -7.21
CA PRO A 82 -14.65 -8.66 -6.92
C PRO A 82 -14.62 -7.30 -6.20
N ALA A 83 -15.59 -6.45 -6.48
CA ALA A 83 -15.69 -5.15 -5.81
C ALA A 83 -15.47 -5.35 -4.29
N PRO A 84 -14.57 -4.58 -3.66
CA PRO A 84 -14.24 -4.79 -2.26
C PRO A 84 -15.52 -4.68 -1.44
N VAL A 85 -15.99 -5.82 -0.94
CA VAL A 85 -16.99 -5.82 0.13
C VAL A 85 -16.19 -5.44 1.36
N ALA A 86 -16.29 -4.19 1.77
CA ALA A 86 -15.69 -3.71 3.00
C ALA A 86 -16.40 -4.36 4.20
N THR A 87 -16.15 -5.65 4.44
CA THR A 87 -16.68 -6.41 5.56
C THR A 87 -15.68 -6.40 6.72
N GLY A 88 -15.38 -5.23 7.24
CA GLY A 88 -14.44 -5.13 8.34
C GLY A 88 -14.28 -3.68 8.81
N ARG A 89 -13.64 -3.53 9.97
CA ARG A 89 -13.35 -2.24 10.57
C ARG A 89 -11.95 -1.81 10.16
N LEU A 90 -11.81 -0.57 9.67
CA LEU A 90 -10.51 0.03 9.42
C LEU A 90 -9.91 0.52 10.74
N THR A 91 -8.66 0.19 10.96
CA THR A 91 -7.93 0.51 12.18
C THR A 91 -6.52 0.94 11.83
N LEU A 92 -6.02 1.97 12.51
CA LEU A 92 -4.64 2.42 12.41
C LEU A 92 -3.83 1.81 13.55
N LEU A 93 -2.76 1.13 13.20
CA LEU A 93 -1.73 0.66 14.12
C LEU A 93 -0.50 1.56 13.95
N GLU A 94 -0.07 2.20 15.04
CA GLU A 94 1.19 2.94 15.08
C GLU A 94 2.17 2.23 15.99
N ILE A 95 3.42 2.21 15.58
CA ILE A 95 4.53 1.55 16.27
C ILE A 95 5.68 2.55 16.39
N VAL A 96 6.21 2.74 17.59
CA VAL A 96 7.38 3.61 17.83
C VAL A 96 8.29 2.94 18.85
N GLY A 97 9.58 2.85 18.58
CA GLY A 97 10.55 2.31 19.55
C GLY A 97 11.95 2.26 18.99
N HIS A 98 12.86 1.64 19.74
CA HIS A 98 14.23 1.47 19.27
C HIS A 98 14.28 0.55 18.07
N ASP A 99 15.06 0.93 17.03
CA ASP A 99 15.22 0.10 15.84
C ASP A 99 15.89 -1.24 16.18
N ARG A 100 15.22 -2.31 15.81
CA ARG A 100 15.69 -3.70 15.99
C ARG A 100 15.24 -4.58 14.84
N PRO A 101 16.06 -5.56 14.44
CA PRO A 101 15.64 -6.57 13.48
C PRO A 101 14.42 -7.34 13.97
N GLY A 102 13.42 -7.50 13.10
CA GLY A 102 12.27 -8.37 13.34
C GLY A 102 10.99 -7.71 13.83
N ILE A 103 10.97 -6.40 14.13
CA ILE A 103 9.77 -5.69 14.60
C ILE A 103 8.58 -5.96 13.67
N ILE A 104 8.72 -5.67 12.38
CA ILE A 104 7.64 -5.88 11.41
C ILE A 104 7.21 -7.35 11.35
N ARG A 105 8.17 -8.28 11.35
CA ARG A 105 7.87 -9.71 11.28
C ARG A 105 7.00 -10.19 12.45
N GLU A 106 7.37 -9.83 13.67
CA GLU A 106 6.64 -10.31 14.85
C GLU A 106 5.24 -9.71 14.92
N ILE A 107 5.10 -8.42 14.61
CA ILE A 107 3.80 -7.76 14.58
C ILE A 107 2.92 -8.33 13.46
N THR A 108 3.42 -8.46 12.25
CA THR A 108 2.62 -8.99 11.13
C THR A 108 2.26 -10.47 11.31
N ARG A 109 3.06 -11.24 12.06
CA ARG A 109 2.72 -12.61 12.44
C ARG A 109 1.48 -12.68 13.33
N VAL A 110 1.35 -11.77 14.30
CA VAL A 110 0.14 -11.67 15.13
C VAL A 110 -1.07 -11.27 14.29
N LEU A 111 -0.91 -10.22 13.47
CA LEU A 111 -1.99 -9.76 12.59
C LEU A 111 -2.50 -10.89 11.69
N ALA A 112 -1.59 -11.62 11.05
CA ALA A 112 -1.94 -12.74 10.18
C ALA A 112 -2.61 -13.89 10.95
N GLY A 113 -2.17 -14.19 12.18
CA GLY A 113 -2.78 -15.20 13.05
C GLY A 113 -4.24 -14.90 13.41
N GLN A 114 -4.58 -13.62 13.49
CA GLN A 114 -5.95 -13.13 13.75
C GLN A 114 -6.76 -12.88 12.46
N GLY A 115 -6.18 -13.18 11.29
CA GLY A 115 -6.82 -12.96 9.99
C GLY A 115 -7.01 -11.48 9.63
N VAL A 116 -6.21 -10.60 10.23
CA VAL A 116 -6.22 -9.15 9.96
C VAL A 116 -5.44 -8.89 8.68
N ASN A 117 -6.06 -8.15 7.74
CA ASN A 117 -5.41 -7.73 6.51
C ASN A 117 -4.67 -6.41 6.69
N VAL A 118 -3.49 -6.32 6.08
CA VAL A 118 -2.72 -5.08 5.98
C VAL A 118 -3.07 -4.38 4.68
N GLU A 119 -3.73 -3.22 4.77
CA GLU A 119 -4.09 -2.40 3.61
C GLU A 119 -2.94 -1.50 3.13
N GLU A 120 -2.20 -0.96 4.09
CA GLU A 120 -1.09 -0.06 3.83
C GLU A 120 -0.09 -0.14 4.98
N LEU A 121 1.20 -0.12 4.67
CA LEU A 121 2.28 -0.05 5.64
C LEU A 121 3.30 0.99 5.21
N SER A 122 3.58 1.94 6.08
CA SER A 122 4.65 2.92 5.93
C SER A 122 5.55 2.86 7.15
N SER A 123 6.87 2.83 6.94
CA SER A 123 7.84 2.79 8.04
C SER A 123 9.07 3.62 7.72
N GLU A 124 9.69 4.15 8.76
CA GLU A 124 10.93 4.92 8.67
C GLU A 124 11.80 4.72 9.91
N CYS A 125 13.09 4.89 9.75
CA CYS A 125 14.03 5.03 10.85
C CYS A 125 14.46 6.48 10.94
N VAL A 126 14.30 7.08 12.12
CA VAL A 126 14.65 8.49 12.38
C VAL A 126 15.59 8.59 13.57
N SER A 127 16.46 9.59 13.58
CA SER A 127 17.29 9.88 14.76
C SER A 127 16.45 10.55 15.82
N ALA A 128 16.52 10.05 17.06
CA ALA A 128 15.86 10.69 18.19
C ALA A 128 16.51 12.05 18.49
N PRO A 129 15.72 13.15 18.64
CA PRO A 129 16.27 14.50 18.75
C PRO A 129 17.22 14.73 19.93
N MET A 130 17.06 13.99 21.03
CA MET A 130 17.80 14.22 22.27
C MET A 130 18.87 13.16 22.57
N SER A 131 18.66 11.89 22.18
CA SER A 131 19.61 10.80 22.47
C SER A 131 20.51 10.44 21.28
N GLY A 132 20.14 10.84 20.07
CA GLY A 132 20.84 10.41 18.83
C GLY A 132 20.60 8.94 18.47
N GLU A 133 19.83 8.21 19.25
CA GLU A 133 19.47 6.82 18.97
C GLU A 133 18.55 6.71 17.76
N THR A 134 18.63 5.60 17.05
CA THR A 134 17.74 5.35 15.94
C THR A 134 16.38 4.81 16.45
N LEU A 135 15.33 5.54 16.12
CA LEU A 135 13.95 5.14 16.37
C LEU A 135 13.32 4.59 15.10
N PHE A 136 12.73 3.44 15.23
CA PHE A 136 11.84 2.86 14.23
C PHE A 136 10.42 3.41 14.45
N LYS A 137 9.78 3.87 13.37
CA LYS A 137 8.38 4.27 13.36
C LYS A 137 7.67 3.56 12.24
N ALA A 138 6.47 3.06 12.50
CA ALA A 138 5.61 2.51 11.46
C ALA A 138 4.15 2.92 11.68
N ARG A 139 3.44 3.09 10.54
CA ARG A 139 1.99 3.26 10.47
C ARG A 139 1.44 2.19 9.58
N VAL A 140 0.47 1.45 10.08
CA VAL A 140 -0.15 0.34 9.38
C VAL A 140 -1.66 0.51 9.37
N ARG A 141 -2.25 0.65 8.19
CA ARG A 141 -3.71 0.60 8.03
C ARG A 141 -4.13 -0.86 7.95
N LEU A 142 -5.02 -1.23 8.82
CA LEU A 142 -5.49 -2.60 8.98
C LEU A 142 -6.97 -2.70 8.65
N GLN A 143 -7.35 -3.80 8.02
CA GLN A 143 -8.75 -4.20 7.93
C GLN A 143 -9.00 -5.39 8.86
N LEU A 144 -9.69 -5.13 9.95
CA LEU A 144 -10.06 -6.15 10.93
C LEU A 144 -11.34 -6.84 10.46
N PRO A 145 -11.35 -8.17 10.29
CA PRO A 145 -12.58 -8.88 9.96
C PRO A 145 -13.62 -8.73 11.09
N ALA A 146 -14.90 -8.79 10.75
CA ALA A 146 -16.01 -8.62 11.72
C ALA A 146 -15.93 -9.57 12.91
N ARG A 147 -15.31 -10.75 12.73
CA ARG A 147 -15.11 -11.77 13.77
C ARG A 147 -13.83 -11.57 14.61
N CYS A 148 -13.02 -10.55 14.31
CA CYS A 148 -11.77 -10.32 15.04
C CYS A 148 -12.07 -9.86 16.46
N ASP A 149 -11.49 -10.55 17.43
CA ASP A 149 -11.48 -10.10 18.83
C ASP A 149 -10.44 -8.98 18.99
N SER A 150 -10.93 -7.74 18.98
CA SER A 150 -10.06 -6.57 19.09
C SER A 150 -9.37 -6.47 20.46
N ALA A 151 -9.97 -7.00 21.51
CA ALA A 151 -9.35 -6.98 22.85
C ALA A 151 -8.19 -7.99 22.90
N GLY A 152 -8.42 -9.21 22.41
CA GLY A 152 -7.38 -10.23 22.32
C GLY A 152 -6.24 -9.84 21.38
N LEU A 153 -6.57 -9.21 20.24
CA LEU A 153 -5.54 -8.67 19.33
C LEU A 153 -4.67 -7.61 20.02
N ARG A 154 -5.28 -6.68 20.75
CA ARG A 154 -4.55 -5.64 21.51
C ARG A 154 -3.63 -6.28 22.54
N GLU A 155 -4.11 -7.23 23.32
CA GLU A 155 -3.33 -7.91 24.35
C GLU A 155 -2.12 -8.65 23.74
N GLU A 156 -2.31 -9.36 22.63
CA GLU A 156 -1.20 -10.03 21.93
C GLU A 156 -0.17 -9.04 21.38
N LEU A 157 -0.62 -7.91 20.83
CA LEU A 157 0.27 -6.86 20.33
C LEU A 157 1.05 -6.18 21.48
N GLU A 158 0.39 -5.88 22.61
CA GLU A 158 1.03 -5.29 23.79
C GLU A 158 2.09 -6.21 24.40
N LYS A 159 1.85 -7.51 24.40
CA LYS A 159 2.84 -8.51 24.83
C LYS A 159 4.09 -8.47 23.97
N ILE A 160 3.94 -8.46 22.64
CA ILE A 160 5.06 -8.38 21.71
C ILE A 160 5.75 -7.01 21.79
N ALA A 161 4.99 -5.94 21.98
CA ALA A 161 5.53 -4.60 22.16
C ALA A 161 6.49 -4.53 23.37
N SER A 162 6.10 -5.17 24.48
CA SER A 162 6.94 -5.28 25.66
C SER A 162 8.25 -6.03 25.37
N ASP A 163 8.19 -7.15 24.66
CA ASP A 163 9.38 -7.96 24.30
C ASP A 163 10.32 -7.22 23.34
N LEU A 164 9.76 -6.41 22.45
CA LEU A 164 10.49 -5.63 21.44
C LEU A 164 10.93 -4.26 21.92
N VAL A 165 10.45 -3.83 23.09
CA VAL A 165 10.68 -2.47 23.64
C VAL A 165 10.20 -1.39 22.65
N VAL A 166 8.97 -1.55 22.17
CA VAL A 166 8.29 -0.57 21.32
C VAL A 166 6.96 -0.18 21.93
N ASP A 167 6.50 1.04 21.65
CA ASP A 167 5.15 1.49 21.96
C ASP A 167 4.23 1.17 20.78
N ILE A 168 3.05 0.64 21.09
CA ILE A 168 2.03 0.33 20.10
C ILE A 168 0.73 1.06 20.47
N SER A 169 0.13 1.72 19.48
CA SER A 169 -1.22 2.25 19.60
C SER A 169 -2.12 1.69 18.52
N LEU A 170 -3.36 1.38 18.86
CA LEU A 170 -4.38 0.85 17.95
C LEU A 170 -5.62 1.75 18.06
N ALA A 171 -5.94 2.47 16.99
CA ALA A 171 -7.06 3.39 16.93
C ALA A 171 -7.98 3.04 15.76
N ASP A 172 -9.29 3.00 16.02
CA ASP A 172 -10.26 2.82 14.94
C ASP A 172 -10.26 4.07 14.05
N LEU A 173 -10.20 3.85 12.75
CA LEU A 173 -10.44 4.90 11.78
C LEU A 173 -11.96 4.95 11.57
N ASP A 174 -12.58 6.09 11.92
CA ASP A 174 -13.96 6.35 11.54
C ASP A 174 -14.06 6.12 10.03
N ALA A 175 -15.09 5.39 9.59
CA ALA A 175 -15.28 5.12 8.18
C ALA A 175 -15.31 6.44 7.40
N GLU A 176 -14.26 6.76 6.68
CA GLU A 176 -14.33 7.84 5.70
C GLU A 176 -15.53 7.54 4.78
N PRO A 177 -16.46 8.49 4.61
CA PRO A 177 -17.60 8.26 3.74
C PRO A 177 -17.06 7.93 2.35
N VAL A 178 -17.34 6.72 1.89
CA VAL A 178 -17.03 6.31 0.51
C VAL A 178 -17.66 7.35 -0.41
N PRO A 179 -16.89 8.06 -1.25
CA PRO A 179 -17.48 9.03 -2.16
C PRO A 179 -18.51 8.32 -3.03
N ALA A 180 -19.74 8.79 -2.95
CA ALA A 180 -20.86 8.25 -3.72
C ALA A 180 -20.47 8.21 -5.21
N ARG A 181 -20.48 7.02 -5.79
CA ARG A 181 -20.31 6.84 -7.24
C ARG A 181 -21.45 7.59 -7.94
N ARG A 182 -21.11 8.62 -8.70
CA ARG A 182 -21.99 9.17 -9.75
C ARG A 182 -21.70 8.49 -11.06
#